data_f93ce52d84736ef889dd3f967dd8564a
#
_entry.id   f93ce52d84736ef889dd3f967dd8564a
#
_cell.length_a   1.000
_cell.length_b   1.000
_cell.length_c   1.000
_cell.angle_alpha   90.00
_cell.angle_beta   90.00
_cell.angle_gamma   90.00
#
_symmetry.space_group_name_H-M   'P 1'
#
loop_
_entity.id
_entity.type
_entity.pdbx_description
1 polymer ?
#
loop_
_entity_poly.entity_id
_entity_poly.type
_entity_poly.pdbx_seq_one_letter_code
_entity_poly.pdbx_strand_id
1 'polypeptide(L)'
;MNLMSELKKDILRFSDNWESYLEKCFQSNGGNQTKDENVYKNFEVNIQKKITEIVNSDKYIIKTSLGSGRVAATPYIGIINRSISDSVKEGIFLCYLFSRNCKYVYLSLGIGATQFEEH
;
A
#
# COMPACT_ATOMS: atom_id res chain seq x y z
N MET A 1 -21.63 -10.39 -7.58
CA MET A 1 -20.15 -10.37 -7.58
C MET A 1 -19.67 -10.18 -6.16
N ASN A 2 -18.78 -11.04 -5.69
CA ASN A 2 -18.34 -10.93 -4.32
C ASN A 2 -17.14 -9.99 -4.16
N LEU A 3 -16.87 -9.59 -2.93
CA LEU A 3 -15.83 -8.63 -2.59
C LEU A 3 -14.43 -9.12 -2.99
N MET A 4 -14.17 -10.43 -2.85
CA MET A 4 -12.87 -11.02 -3.23
C MET A 4 -12.61 -10.91 -4.73
N SER A 5 -13.64 -11.13 -5.56
CA SER A 5 -13.51 -11.00 -7.02
C SER A 5 -13.25 -9.56 -7.42
N GLU A 6 -13.90 -8.61 -6.75
CA GLU A 6 -13.69 -7.19 -7.00
C GLU A 6 -12.29 -6.76 -6.58
N LEU A 7 -11.82 -7.25 -5.44
CA LEU A 7 -10.46 -6.96 -4.96
C LEU A 7 -9.42 -7.47 -5.96
N LYS A 8 -9.59 -8.69 -6.45
CA LYS A 8 -8.68 -9.26 -7.45
C LYS A 8 -8.60 -8.38 -8.70
N LYS A 9 -9.74 -7.93 -9.20
CA LYS A 9 -9.78 -7.04 -10.36
C LYS A 9 -9.07 -5.72 -10.10
N ASP A 10 -9.24 -5.14 -8.92
CA ASP A 10 -8.60 -3.90 -8.56
C ASP A 10 -7.09 -4.04 -8.47
N ILE A 11 -6.62 -5.16 -7.89
CA ILE A 11 -5.18 -5.43 -7.79
C ILE A 11 -4.55 -5.61 -9.17
N LEU A 12 -5.21 -6.36 -10.05
CA LEU A 12 -4.72 -6.56 -11.41
C LEU A 12 -4.69 -5.26 -12.20
N ARG A 13 -5.72 -4.44 -12.07
CA ARG A 13 -5.75 -3.12 -12.70
C ARG A 13 -4.64 -2.23 -12.17
N PHE A 14 -4.41 -2.25 -10.88
CA PHE A 14 -3.31 -1.51 -10.27
C PHE A 14 -1.96 -1.96 -10.85
N SER A 15 -1.72 -3.27 -10.90
CA SER A 15 -0.47 -3.82 -11.41
C SER A 15 -0.23 -3.44 -12.87
N ASP A 16 -1.26 -3.45 -13.69
CA ASP A 16 -1.15 -3.13 -15.11
C ASP A 16 -0.82 -1.66 -15.37
N ASN A 17 -1.16 -0.77 -14.44
CA ASN A 17 -1.02 0.67 -14.63
C ASN A 17 0.09 1.29 -13.78
N TRP A 18 0.74 0.51 -12.92
CA TRP A 18 1.70 1.04 -11.96
C TRP A 18 2.93 1.68 -12.62
N GLU A 19 3.55 1.00 -13.57
CA GLU A 19 4.78 1.52 -14.19
C GLU A 19 4.54 2.84 -14.92
N SER A 20 3.43 2.95 -15.63
CA SER A 20 3.06 4.19 -16.31
C SER A 20 2.83 5.33 -15.32
N TYR A 21 2.18 5.02 -14.20
CA TYR A 21 1.96 6.00 -13.15
C TYR A 21 3.28 6.47 -12.53
N LEU A 22 4.18 5.52 -12.24
CA LEU A 22 5.49 5.82 -11.67
C LEU A 22 6.29 6.74 -12.60
N GLU A 23 6.34 6.43 -13.89
CA GLU A 23 7.00 7.27 -14.87
C GLU A 23 6.40 8.67 -14.92
N LYS A 24 5.08 8.76 -14.92
CA LYS A 24 4.38 10.04 -14.94
C LYS A 24 4.73 10.90 -13.74
N CYS A 25 4.81 10.31 -12.56
CA CYS A 25 5.21 11.04 -11.36
C CYS A 25 6.61 11.63 -11.50
N PHE A 26 7.55 10.89 -12.06
CA PHE A 26 8.92 11.35 -12.21
C PHE A 26 9.08 12.34 -13.36
N GLN A 27 8.40 12.13 -14.47
CA GLN A 27 8.54 13.00 -15.65
C GLN A 27 7.78 14.31 -15.52
N SER A 28 6.60 14.29 -14.93
CA SER A 28 5.70 15.45 -14.92
C SER A 28 5.57 16.12 -13.56
N ASN A 29 6.01 15.49 -12.48
CA ASN A 29 5.75 16.01 -11.14
C ASN A 29 6.95 15.86 -10.19
N GLY A 30 8.15 15.71 -10.72
CA GLY A 30 9.38 15.68 -9.93
C GLY A 30 9.49 14.50 -8.97
N GLY A 31 8.79 13.41 -9.23
CA GLY A 31 8.76 12.24 -8.36
C GLY A 31 7.69 12.31 -7.28
N ASN A 32 6.88 13.35 -7.26
CA ASN A 32 5.76 13.47 -6.33
C ASN A 32 4.54 12.72 -6.85
N GLN A 33 3.70 12.24 -5.92
CA GLN A 33 2.48 11.56 -6.28
C GLN A 33 1.47 12.50 -6.94
N THR A 34 0.72 11.97 -7.89
CA THR A 34 -0.40 12.66 -8.52
C THR A 34 -1.69 12.04 -7.97
N LYS A 35 -2.21 12.62 -6.88
CA LYS A 35 -3.33 12.05 -6.13
C LYS A 35 -4.65 12.02 -6.90
N ASP A 36 -4.75 12.76 -7.97
CA ASP A 36 -5.95 12.77 -8.83
C ASP A 36 -5.99 11.57 -9.78
N GLU A 37 -4.88 10.87 -9.95
CA GLU A 37 -4.81 9.74 -10.85
C GLU A 37 -5.59 8.52 -10.32
N ASN A 38 -6.18 7.77 -11.25
CA ASN A 38 -6.94 6.58 -10.90
C ASN A 38 -6.11 5.52 -10.20
N VAL A 39 -4.82 5.41 -10.52
CA VAL A 39 -3.92 4.45 -9.89
C VAL A 39 -3.80 4.74 -8.39
N TYR A 40 -3.61 6.00 -8.01
CA TYR A 40 -3.54 6.40 -6.61
C TYR A 40 -4.84 6.06 -5.88
N LYS A 41 -5.98 6.48 -6.44
CA LYS A 41 -7.29 6.24 -5.83
C LYS A 41 -7.61 4.76 -5.75
N ASN A 42 -7.26 3.99 -6.77
CA ASN A 42 -7.49 2.56 -6.77
C ASN A 42 -6.73 1.88 -5.63
N PHE A 43 -5.47 2.22 -5.44
CA PHE A 43 -4.64 1.56 -4.42
C PHE A 43 -4.94 2.06 -3.01
N GLU A 44 -4.88 3.37 -2.79
CA GLU A 44 -4.96 3.92 -1.43
C GLU A 44 -6.38 4.12 -0.92
N VAL A 45 -7.39 4.02 -1.78
CA VAL A 45 -8.78 4.13 -1.35
C VAL A 45 -9.52 2.82 -1.59
N ASN A 46 -9.62 2.36 -2.84
CA ASN A 46 -10.47 1.22 -3.18
C ASN A 46 -9.93 -0.10 -2.63
N ILE A 47 -8.66 -0.39 -2.85
CA ILE A 47 -8.03 -1.63 -2.38
C ILE A 47 -8.00 -1.65 -0.86
N GLN A 48 -7.59 -0.55 -0.24
CA GLN A 48 -7.56 -0.45 1.22
C GLN A 48 -8.94 -0.69 1.83
N LYS A 49 -9.98 -0.07 1.27
CA LYS A 49 -11.34 -0.22 1.76
C LYS A 49 -11.81 -1.67 1.66
N LYS A 50 -11.58 -2.32 0.53
CA LYS A 50 -12.02 -3.70 0.32
C LYS A 50 -11.31 -4.68 1.25
N ILE A 51 -10.01 -4.52 1.46
CA ILE A 51 -9.28 -5.36 2.40
C ILE A 51 -9.79 -5.11 3.82
N THR A 52 -10.03 -3.87 4.19
CA THR A 52 -10.58 -3.52 5.51
C THR A 52 -11.94 -4.19 5.74
N GLU A 53 -12.78 -4.30 4.71
CA GLU A 53 -14.07 -4.97 4.81
C GLU A 53 -13.95 -6.49 4.94
N ILE A 54 -12.89 -7.08 4.38
CA ILE A 54 -12.65 -8.53 4.43
C ILE A 54 -12.09 -8.97 5.79
N VAL A 55 -11.17 -8.19 6.35
CA VAL A 55 -10.51 -8.53 7.62
C VAL A 55 -11.36 -8.06 8.80
N ASN A 56 -11.04 -8.54 9.99
CA ASN A 56 -11.68 -8.07 11.22
C ASN A 56 -11.10 -6.69 11.59
N SER A 57 -11.81 -5.62 11.26
CA SER A 57 -11.36 -4.25 11.47
C SER A 57 -11.28 -3.84 12.95
N ASP A 58 -11.86 -4.64 13.85
CA ASP A 58 -11.67 -4.42 15.29
C ASP A 58 -10.27 -4.84 15.76
N LYS A 59 -9.64 -5.77 15.06
CA LYS A 59 -8.31 -6.27 15.40
C LYS A 59 -7.20 -5.70 14.52
N TYR A 60 -7.51 -5.36 13.29
CA TYR A 60 -6.47 -5.02 12.30
C TYR A 60 -6.73 -3.69 11.62
N ILE A 61 -5.66 -2.96 11.40
CA ILE A 61 -5.67 -1.74 10.57
C ILE A 61 -4.97 -2.09 9.26
N ILE A 62 -5.57 -1.68 8.15
CA ILE A 62 -4.97 -1.86 6.83
C ILE A 62 -4.40 -0.52 6.38
N LYS A 63 -3.12 -0.52 6.01
CA LYS A 63 -2.45 0.65 5.43
C LYS A 63 -1.93 0.31 4.05
N THR A 64 -2.36 1.06 3.06
CA THR A 64 -1.81 0.96 1.71
C THR A 64 -0.99 2.22 1.45
N SER A 65 0.14 2.09 0.78
CA SER A 65 0.98 3.24 0.52
C SER A 65 1.70 3.14 -0.81
N LEU A 66 1.66 4.23 -1.56
CA LEU A 66 2.46 4.47 -2.76
C LEU A 66 3.60 5.44 -2.45
N GLY A 67 3.84 5.72 -1.18
CA GLY A 67 4.84 6.67 -0.71
C GLY A 67 4.21 7.82 0.06
N SER A 68 5.03 8.63 0.70
CA SER A 68 4.59 9.77 1.51
C SER A 68 4.99 11.06 0.81
N GLY A 69 4.12 11.59 -0.05
CA GLY A 69 4.41 12.74 -0.89
C GLY A 69 5.09 12.32 -2.19
N ARG A 70 6.31 11.82 -2.12
CA ARG A 70 7.00 11.23 -3.27
C ARG A 70 6.51 9.80 -3.49
N VAL A 71 6.45 9.41 -4.77
CA VAL A 71 6.04 8.05 -5.10
C VAL A 71 7.14 7.05 -4.68
N ALA A 72 6.72 5.94 -4.06
CA ALA A 72 7.65 4.87 -3.68
C ALA A 72 7.85 3.90 -4.83
N ALA A 73 9.05 3.38 -4.97
CA ALA A 73 9.33 2.36 -5.99
C ALA A 73 8.69 1.01 -5.64
N THR A 74 8.38 0.78 -4.36
CA THR A 74 7.78 -0.45 -3.86
C THR A 74 6.49 -0.16 -3.11
N PRO A 75 5.34 -0.21 -3.80
CA PRO A 75 4.05 -0.06 -3.12
C PRO A 75 3.87 -1.16 -2.07
N TYR A 76 3.18 -0.85 -0.97
CA TYR A 76 2.94 -1.86 0.04
C TYR A 76 1.54 -1.80 0.64
N ILE A 77 1.13 -2.95 1.19
CA ILE A 77 -0.08 -3.08 2.00
C ILE A 77 0.36 -3.61 3.36
N GLY A 78 0.19 -2.80 4.39
CA GLY A 78 0.51 -3.18 5.77
C GLY A 78 -0.73 -3.65 6.50
N ILE A 79 -0.58 -4.72 7.29
CA ILE A 79 -1.63 -5.25 8.16
C ILE A 79 -1.13 -5.13 9.58
N ILE A 80 -1.73 -4.24 10.34
CA ILE A 80 -1.29 -3.88 11.69
C ILE A 80 -2.25 -4.46 12.71
N ASN A 81 -1.72 -5.18 13.70
CA ASN A 81 -2.50 -5.65 14.82
C ASN A 81 -2.66 -4.51 15.82
N ARG A 82 -3.90 -4.10 16.09
CA ARG A 82 -4.22 -2.96 16.97
C ARG A 82 -3.70 -3.13 18.38
N SER A 83 -3.55 -4.37 18.85
CA SER A 83 -3.03 -4.62 20.21
C SER A 83 -1.52 -4.41 20.32
N ILE A 84 -0.81 -4.34 19.18
CA ILE A 84 0.64 -4.15 19.14
C ILE A 84 0.98 -2.69 18.81
N SER A 85 0.28 -2.13 17.83
CA SER A 85 0.55 -0.77 17.35
C SER A 85 -0.66 -0.24 16.58
N ASP A 86 -0.70 1.06 16.36
CA ASP A 86 -1.68 1.68 15.47
C ASP A 86 -1.02 2.29 14.23
N SER A 87 0.26 2.04 14.03
CA SER A 87 1.04 2.67 12.97
C SER A 87 2.14 1.75 12.44
N VAL A 88 2.50 1.91 11.17
CA VAL A 88 3.68 1.24 10.58
C VAL A 88 4.99 1.85 11.07
N LYS A 89 4.94 2.95 11.82
CA LYS A 89 6.13 3.60 12.36
C LYS A 89 6.66 2.91 13.60
N GLU A 90 5.85 2.13 14.27
CA GLU A 90 6.18 1.45 15.51
C GLU A 90 5.74 0.01 15.48
N GLY A 91 6.42 -0.85 16.26
CA GLY A 91 6.05 -2.24 16.42
C GLY A 91 6.37 -3.11 15.22
N ILE A 92 5.67 -4.23 15.14
CA ILE A 92 5.85 -5.25 14.10
C ILE A 92 4.52 -5.43 13.39
N PHE A 93 4.56 -5.55 12.06
CA PHE A 93 3.35 -5.74 11.25
C PHE A 93 3.65 -6.62 10.05
N LEU A 94 2.60 -7.24 9.50
CA LEU A 94 2.71 -7.96 8.23
C LEU A 94 2.65 -6.96 7.08
N CYS A 95 3.37 -7.24 6.01
CA CYS A 95 3.47 -6.34 4.89
C CYS A 95 3.52 -7.11 3.57
N TYR A 96 2.66 -6.73 2.63
CA TYR A 96 2.76 -7.18 1.25
C TYR A 96 3.48 -6.09 0.47
N LEU A 97 4.67 -6.45 -0.04
CA LEU A 97 5.50 -5.55 -0.84
C LEU A 97 5.37 -5.91 -2.31
N PHE A 98 5.00 -4.94 -3.13
CA PHE A 98 4.93 -5.13 -4.58
C PHE A 98 6.30 -4.79 -5.18
N SER A 99 6.78 -5.64 -6.09
CA SER A 99 8.01 -5.33 -6.81
C SER A 99 7.81 -4.09 -7.68
N ARG A 100 8.91 -3.45 -8.08
CA ARG A 100 8.86 -2.21 -8.86
C ARG A 100 8.01 -2.34 -10.14
N ASN A 101 8.07 -3.49 -10.79
CA ASN A 101 7.28 -3.75 -12.00
C ASN A 101 5.90 -4.36 -11.69
N CYS A 102 5.58 -4.55 -10.42
CA CYS A 102 4.35 -5.17 -9.93
C CYS A 102 4.09 -6.59 -10.45
N LYS A 103 5.12 -7.29 -10.90
CA LYS A 103 5.00 -8.69 -11.34
C LYS A 103 5.05 -9.66 -10.16
N TYR A 104 5.60 -9.23 -9.03
CA TYR A 104 5.76 -10.06 -7.85
C TYR A 104 5.25 -9.32 -6.62
N VAL A 105 4.69 -10.08 -5.69
CA VAL A 105 4.27 -9.58 -4.38
C VAL A 105 4.96 -10.44 -3.32
N TYR A 106 5.61 -9.80 -2.37
CA TYR A 106 6.34 -10.48 -1.30
C TYR A 106 5.63 -10.27 0.02
N LEU A 107 5.38 -11.36 0.74
CA LEU A 107 4.91 -11.25 2.13
C LEU A 107 6.12 -11.10 3.03
N SER A 108 6.13 -10.05 3.83
CA SER A 108 7.27 -9.68 4.65
C SER A 108 6.83 -9.29 6.05
N LEU A 109 7.76 -9.35 6.99
CA LEU A 109 7.56 -8.81 8.32
C LEU A 109 8.15 -7.41 8.35
N GLY A 110 7.30 -6.41 8.61
CA GLY A 110 7.72 -5.02 8.73
C GLY A 110 8.02 -4.69 10.19
N ILE A 111 9.02 -3.86 10.41
CA ILE A 111 9.37 -3.35 11.74
C ILE A 111 9.39 -1.83 11.66
N GLY A 112 8.58 -1.19 12.52
CA GLY A 112 8.57 0.26 12.60
C GLY A 112 9.91 0.78 13.10
N ALA A 113 10.44 1.79 12.43
CA ALA A 113 11.80 2.28 12.67
C ALA A 113 11.89 3.45 13.65
N THR A 114 10.77 4.09 13.97
CA THR A 114 10.77 5.29 14.84
C THR A 114 11.42 5.00 16.20
N GLN A 115 11.20 3.80 16.72
CA GLN A 115 11.77 3.38 17.99
C GLN A 115 13.32 3.28 17.98
N PHE A 116 13.92 3.28 16.80
CA PHE A 116 15.36 3.18 16.61
C PHE A 116 16.01 4.52 16.24
N GLU A 117 15.22 5.57 16.06
CA GLU A 117 15.69 6.87 15.58
C GLU A 117 16.15 7.81 16.71
N GLU A 118 15.91 7.45 17.95
CA GLU A 118 16.17 8.29 19.12
C GLU A 118 17.54 8.05 19.76
N HIS A 119 18.50 7.63 18.98
CA HIS A 119 19.81 7.29 19.55
C HIS A 119 20.92 8.16 19.04
#